data_35430738cdee59d923a664e815afdbde
#
_entry.id   35430738cdee59d923a664e815afdbde
#
_cell.length_a   1.000
_cell.length_b   1.000
_cell.length_c   1.000
_cell.angle_alpha   90.00
_cell.angle_beta   90.00
_cell.angle_gamma   90.00
#
_symmetry.space_group_name_H-M   'P 1'
#
loop_
_entity.id
_entity.type
_entity.pdbx_description
1 polymer ?
#
loop_
_entity_poly.entity_id
_entity_poly.type
_entity_poly.pdbx_seq_one_letter_code
_entity_poly.pdbx_strand_id
1 'polypeptide(L)'
;EFNGKDVEVSVVYNNRKVFRVCVFDAHSYSEADIKIRFNNLCAQFLANPRYFGTDQSIPEDESISYEMLVNQKRYQAAFFQKGSDEDPYLGAMNRTVWFMINKQYERYSILMYYDNCLNQANGEDL
;
A
#
# COMPACT_ATOMS: atom_id res chain seq x y z
N GLU A 1 13.28 7.05 -6.61
CA GLU A 1 12.65 7.84 -5.54
C GLU A 1 11.13 7.81 -5.70
N PHE A 2 10.42 7.65 -4.62
CA PHE A 2 8.96 7.61 -4.61
C PHE A 2 8.44 8.54 -3.51
N ASN A 3 7.59 9.52 -3.87
CA ASN A 3 7.07 10.53 -2.94
C ASN A 3 8.16 11.28 -2.19
N GLY A 4 9.27 11.62 -2.87
CA GLY A 4 10.40 12.31 -2.27
C GLY A 4 11.23 11.47 -1.30
N LYS A 5 10.99 10.14 -1.26
CA LYS A 5 11.71 9.22 -0.39
C LYS A 5 12.41 8.14 -1.20
N ASP A 6 13.56 7.69 -0.73
CA ASP A 6 14.30 6.61 -1.35
C ASP A 6 13.57 5.28 -1.09
N VAL A 7 13.38 4.51 -2.14
CA VAL A 7 12.69 3.22 -2.08
C VAL A 7 13.44 2.16 -2.89
N GLU A 8 13.16 0.91 -2.57
CA GLU A 8 13.58 -0.25 -3.35
C GLU A 8 12.36 -0.81 -4.06
N VAL A 9 12.53 -1.16 -5.35
CA VAL A 9 11.43 -1.67 -6.18
C VAL A 9 11.78 -3.07 -6.64
N SER A 10 10.84 -4.00 -6.49
CA SER A 10 10.94 -5.34 -7.03
C SER A 10 9.64 -5.73 -7.74
N VAL A 11 9.71 -6.74 -8.59
CA VAL A 11 8.60 -7.16 -9.43
C VAL A 11 8.41 -8.66 -9.29
N VAL A 12 7.15 -9.10 -9.16
CA VAL A 12 6.80 -10.51 -9.09
C VAL A 12 6.05 -10.89 -10.36
N TYR A 13 6.47 -11.98 -11.00
CA TYR A 13 5.95 -12.45 -12.27
C TYR A 13 5.16 -13.75 -12.10
N ASN A 14 4.19 -13.93 -12.98
CA ASN A 14 3.51 -15.20 -13.22
C ASN A 14 3.38 -15.40 -14.72
N ASN A 15 3.92 -16.51 -15.28
CA ASN A 15 3.89 -16.80 -16.71
C ASN A 15 4.37 -15.61 -17.57
N ARG A 16 5.47 -14.96 -17.18
CA ARG A 16 6.06 -13.79 -17.83
C ARG A 16 5.22 -12.53 -17.75
N LYS A 17 4.14 -12.55 -16.96
CA LYS A 17 3.30 -11.37 -16.71
C LYS A 17 3.55 -10.87 -15.31
N VAL A 18 3.68 -9.56 -15.17
CA VAL A 18 3.82 -8.91 -13.86
C VAL A 18 2.47 -8.95 -13.16
N PHE A 19 2.41 -9.53 -11.96
CA PHE A 19 1.20 -9.46 -11.16
C PHE A 19 1.36 -8.59 -9.90
N ARG A 20 2.60 -8.30 -9.51
CA ARG A 20 2.85 -7.44 -8.34
C ARG A 20 4.10 -6.59 -8.56
N VAL A 21 3.99 -5.32 -8.22
CA VAL A 21 5.15 -4.42 -8.06
C VAL A 21 5.24 -4.10 -6.58
N CYS A 22 6.40 -4.39 -5.99
CA CYS A 22 6.67 -4.14 -4.57
C CYS A 22 7.53 -2.88 -4.44
N VAL A 23 7.10 -1.96 -3.58
CA VAL A 23 7.84 -0.72 -3.30
C VAL A 23 8.11 -0.69 -1.80
N PHE A 24 9.38 -0.78 -1.42
CA PHE A 24 9.78 -0.84 -0.03
C PHE A 24 10.63 0.37 0.31
N ASP A 25 10.42 0.97 1.48
CA ASP A 25 11.28 2.05 1.94
C ASP A 25 12.73 1.58 2.04
N ALA A 26 13.66 2.38 1.46
CA ALA A 26 15.09 2.09 1.55
C ALA A 26 15.67 2.40 2.92
N HIS A 27 15.00 3.25 3.69
CA HIS A 27 15.41 3.68 5.03
C HIS A 27 14.30 3.44 6.05
N SER A 28 14.67 3.37 7.31
CA SER A 28 13.73 3.18 8.40
C SER A 28 13.40 4.52 9.08
N TYR A 29 12.29 4.54 9.79
CA TYR A 29 11.72 5.72 10.43
C TYR A 29 11.39 5.45 11.90
N SER A 30 11.27 6.53 12.68
CA SER A 30 10.72 6.45 14.03
C SER A 30 9.22 6.13 13.98
N GLU A 31 8.64 5.74 15.11
CA GLU A 31 7.20 5.49 15.22
C GLU A 31 6.38 6.71 14.84
N ALA A 32 6.78 7.90 15.31
CA ALA A 32 6.07 9.14 14.98
C ALA A 32 6.14 9.45 13.48
N ASP A 33 7.34 9.33 12.89
CA ASP A 33 7.54 9.65 11.47
C ASP A 33 6.86 8.66 10.54
N ILE A 34 6.79 7.39 10.90
CA ILE A 34 6.11 6.39 10.05
C ILE A 34 4.60 6.62 10.01
N LYS A 35 4.00 7.10 11.08
CA LYS A 35 2.58 7.47 11.09
C LYS A 35 2.30 8.64 10.15
N ILE A 36 3.16 9.66 10.17
CA ILE A 36 3.07 10.81 9.26
C ILE A 36 3.20 10.33 7.82
N ARG A 37 4.18 9.48 7.53
CA ARG A 37 4.40 8.93 6.20
C ARG A 37 3.20 8.11 5.71
N PHE A 38 2.65 7.26 6.57
CA PHE A 38 1.46 6.46 6.27
C PHE A 38 0.27 7.36 5.93
N ASN A 39 0.02 8.38 6.75
CA ASN A 39 -1.10 9.31 6.53
C ASN A 39 -0.91 10.13 5.26
N ASN A 40 0.32 10.54 4.94
CA ASN A 40 0.61 11.25 3.69
C ASN A 40 0.32 10.38 2.47
N LEU A 41 0.65 9.08 2.53
CA LEU A 41 0.32 8.15 1.45
C LEU A 41 -1.19 7.99 1.30
N CYS A 42 -1.93 7.83 2.39
CA CYS A 42 -3.39 7.79 2.35
C CYS A 42 -3.97 9.04 1.67
N ALA A 43 -3.49 10.21 2.05
CA ALA A 43 -3.96 11.47 1.48
C ALA A 43 -3.66 11.56 -0.02
N GLN A 44 -2.50 11.09 -0.46
CA GLN A 44 -2.12 11.10 -1.88
C GLN A 44 -3.03 10.20 -2.71
N PHE A 45 -3.34 8.99 -2.24
CA PHE A 45 -4.25 8.10 -2.96
C PHE A 45 -5.68 8.62 -2.97
N LEU A 46 -6.15 9.20 -1.86
CA LEU A 46 -7.48 9.81 -1.81
C LEU A 46 -7.61 11.00 -2.77
N ALA A 47 -6.54 11.77 -2.95
CA ALA A 47 -6.53 12.92 -3.86
C ALA A 47 -6.31 12.53 -5.33
N ASN A 48 -5.87 11.30 -5.61
CA ASN A 48 -5.59 10.86 -6.97
C ASN A 48 -6.86 10.36 -7.66
N PRO A 49 -7.30 10.99 -8.77
CA PRO A 49 -8.55 10.61 -9.43
C PRO A 49 -8.52 9.22 -10.08
N ARG A 50 -7.34 8.60 -10.19
CA ARG A 50 -7.20 7.24 -10.74
C ARG A 50 -7.56 6.15 -9.73
N TYR A 51 -7.71 6.52 -8.46
CA TYR A 51 -7.97 5.56 -7.38
C TYR A 51 -9.23 5.94 -6.62
N PHE A 52 -9.80 4.94 -5.96
CA PHE A 52 -10.87 5.18 -5.00
C PHE A 52 -10.63 4.30 -3.76
N GLY A 53 -11.22 4.72 -2.66
CA GLY A 53 -11.10 4.06 -1.36
C GLY A 53 -11.65 4.97 -0.27
N THR A 54 -11.60 4.49 0.95
CA THR A 54 -12.01 5.28 2.13
C THR A 54 -10.78 5.85 2.82
N ASP A 55 -10.98 6.88 3.64
CA ASP A 55 -9.91 7.40 4.47
C ASP A 55 -9.55 6.35 5.54
N GLN A 56 -8.31 5.90 5.50
CA GLN A 56 -7.76 4.87 6.39
C GLN A 56 -6.61 5.42 7.21
N SER A 57 -6.45 6.74 7.28
CA SER A 57 -5.38 7.39 8.02
C SER A 57 -5.49 7.12 9.52
N ILE A 58 -4.35 7.17 10.19
CA ILE A 58 -4.25 7.03 11.64
C ILE A 58 -4.52 8.41 12.25
N PRO A 59 -5.41 8.54 13.25
CA PRO A 59 -5.63 9.82 13.90
C PRO A 59 -4.35 10.43 14.46
N GLU A 60 -4.10 11.69 14.15
CA GLU A 60 -2.85 12.38 14.50
C GLU A 60 -2.77 12.70 15.99
N ASP A 61 -3.92 12.90 16.63
CA ASP A 61 -4.02 13.28 18.04
C ASP A 61 -3.91 12.09 19.00
N GLU A 62 -3.84 10.85 18.45
CA GLU A 62 -3.71 9.66 19.27
C GLU A 62 -2.26 9.22 19.41
N SER A 63 -1.82 9.02 20.64
CA SER A 63 -0.55 8.37 20.92
C SER A 63 -0.74 6.87 20.86
N ILE A 64 -0.66 6.30 19.67
CA ILE A 64 -0.89 4.88 19.43
C ILE A 64 0.45 4.19 19.19
N SER A 65 0.74 3.14 19.98
CA SER A 65 1.91 2.29 19.77
C SER A 65 1.70 1.36 18.58
N TYR A 66 2.78 0.78 18.06
CA TYR A 66 2.69 -0.19 16.97
C TYR A 66 1.81 -1.39 17.35
N GLU A 67 1.93 -1.89 18.58
CA GLU A 67 1.09 -3.00 19.04
C GLU A 67 -0.40 -2.64 19.01
N MET A 68 -0.74 -1.41 19.38
CA MET A 68 -2.13 -0.94 19.30
C MET A 68 -2.60 -0.83 17.84
N LEU A 69 -1.74 -0.35 16.94
CA LEU A 69 -2.06 -0.29 15.51
C LEU A 69 -2.38 -1.68 14.96
N VAL A 70 -1.57 -2.66 15.29
CA VAL A 70 -1.75 -4.05 14.84
C VAL A 70 -3.01 -4.65 15.43
N ASN A 71 -3.24 -4.47 16.74
CA ASN A 71 -4.42 -5.01 17.42
C ASN A 71 -5.71 -4.40 16.88
N GLN A 72 -5.69 -3.12 16.51
CA GLN A 72 -6.85 -2.42 15.94
C GLN A 72 -6.92 -2.56 14.41
N LYS A 73 -5.99 -3.26 13.78
CA LYS A 73 -5.90 -3.42 12.32
C LYS A 73 -5.84 -2.08 11.57
N ARG A 74 -5.14 -1.11 12.14
CA ARG A 74 -5.02 0.26 11.58
C ARG A 74 -3.65 0.51 10.94
N TYR A 75 -2.87 -0.51 10.72
CA TYR A 75 -1.53 -0.41 10.15
C TYR A 75 -1.50 -0.66 8.64
N GLN A 76 -2.64 -0.91 8.04
CA GLN A 76 -2.77 -1.21 6.61
C GLN A 76 -3.78 -0.28 5.95
N ALA A 77 -3.54 0.02 4.68
CA ALA A 77 -4.50 0.74 3.85
C ALA A 77 -4.53 0.11 2.46
N ALA A 78 -5.68 0.17 1.81
CA ALA A 78 -5.87 -0.36 0.46
C ALA A 78 -6.72 0.58 -0.37
N PHE A 79 -6.33 0.76 -1.63
CA PHE A 79 -7.03 1.56 -2.62
C PHE A 79 -7.16 0.76 -3.90
N PHE A 80 -8.14 1.13 -4.72
CA PHE A 80 -8.46 0.43 -5.95
C PHE A 80 -8.27 1.34 -7.14
N GLN A 81 -7.59 0.87 -8.16
CA GLN A 81 -7.43 1.63 -9.40
C GLN A 81 -8.74 1.60 -10.17
N LYS A 82 -9.20 2.77 -10.63
CA LYS A 82 -10.38 2.87 -11.47
C LYS A 82 -10.15 2.19 -12.82
N GLY A 83 -11.21 1.58 -13.36
CA GLY A 83 -11.20 0.99 -14.68
C GLY A 83 -11.38 2.02 -15.80
N SER A 84 -12.16 1.65 -16.84
CA SER A 84 -12.41 2.52 -17.97
C SER A 84 -13.28 3.73 -17.58
N ASP A 85 -13.26 4.77 -18.43
CA ASP A 85 -14.11 5.96 -18.25
C ASP A 85 -15.61 5.62 -18.28
N GLU A 86 -16.00 4.56 -18.98
CA GLU A 86 -17.40 4.11 -19.07
C GLU A 86 -17.87 3.45 -17.79
N ASP A 87 -16.99 2.64 -17.17
CA ASP A 87 -17.29 1.99 -15.90
C ASP A 87 -16.01 1.94 -15.05
N PRO A 88 -15.77 3.00 -14.24
CA PRO A 88 -14.55 3.08 -13.43
C PRO A 88 -14.41 1.95 -12.42
N TYR A 89 -15.50 1.32 -12.03
CA TYR A 89 -15.49 0.29 -10.98
C TYR A 89 -15.39 -1.13 -11.51
N LEU A 90 -15.58 -1.31 -12.83
CA LEU A 90 -15.49 -2.63 -13.45
C LEU A 90 -14.04 -3.13 -13.40
N GLY A 91 -13.85 -4.28 -12.76
CA GLY A 91 -12.53 -4.88 -12.63
C GLY A 91 -11.60 -4.19 -11.64
N ALA A 92 -12.08 -3.18 -10.90
CA ALA A 92 -11.25 -2.44 -9.95
C ALA A 92 -10.64 -3.33 -8.88
N MET A 93 -11.34 -4.37 -8.44
CA MET A 93 -10.81 -5.34 -7.46
C MET A 93 -9.62 -6.14 -7.99
N ASN A 94 -9.37 -6.13 -9.30
CA ASN A 94 -8.24 -6.81 -9.91
C ASN A 94 -6.97 -5.97 -9.93
N ARG A 95 -7.08 -4.66 -9.67
CA ARG A 95 -5.95 -3.73 -9.64
C ARG A 95 -6.00 -2.95 -8.35
N THR A 96 -5.25 -3.43 -7.37
CA THR A 96 -5.24 -2.84 -6.04
C THR A 96 -3.86 -2.31 -5.73
N VAL A 97 -3.81 -1.26 -4.94
CA VAL A 97 -2.61 -0.85 -4.24
C VAL A 97 -2.88 -0.95 -2.76
N TRP A 98 -1.98 -1.59 -2.04
CA TRP A 98 -2.11 -1.67 -0.60
C TRP A 98 -0.74 -1.49 0.04
N PHE A 99 -0.71 -0.94 1.23
CA PHE A 99 0.53 -0.70 1.94
C PHE A 99 0.32 -0.90 3.44
N MET A 100 1.42 -1.18 4.11
CA MET A 100 1.41 -1.46 5.54
C MET A 100 2.65 -0.90 6.22
N ILE A 101 2.51 -0.61 7.51
CA ILE A 101 3.63 -0.31 8.37
C ILE A 101 4.27 -1.62 8.80
N ASN A 102 5.58 -1.73 8.62
CA ASN A 102 6.38 -2.87 9.06
C ASN A 102 7.36 -2.43 10.12
N LYS A 103 7.48 -3.21 11.20
CA LYS A 103 8.42 -2.95 12.29
C LYS A 103 9.57 -3.93 12.25
N GLN A 104 10.79 -3.42 12.40
CA GLN A 104 12.00 -4.22 12.53
C GLN A 104 12.97 -3.50 13.49
N TYR A 105 13.31 -4.14 14.60
CA TYR A 105 14.26 -3.60 15.61
C TYR A 105 13.94 -2.17 16.06
N GLU A 106 12.71 -1.92 16.47
CA GLU A 106 12.25 -0.61 16.95
C GLU A 106 12.28 0.50 15.88
N ARG A 107 12.45 0.12 14.62
CA ARG A 107 12.38 1.01 13.46
C ARG A 107 11.26 0.55 12.55
N TYR A 108 10.75 1.47 11.73
CA TYR A 108 9.55 1.25 10.93
C TYR A 108 9.79 1.62 9.47
N SER A 109 9.10 0.93 8.59
CA SER A 109 9.12 1.21 7.16
C SER A 109 7.75 0.94 6.55
N ILE A 110 7.48 1.53 5.38
CA ILE A 110 6.29 1.20 4.60
C ILE A 110 6.66 0.14 3.57
N LEU A 111 5.83 -0.90 3.49
CA LEU A 111 5.82 -1.88 2.41
C LEU A 111 4.58 -1.62 1.57
N MET A 112 4.76 -1.42 0.26
CA MET A 112 3.67 -1.11 -0.66
C MET A 112 3.64 -2.11 -1.80
N TYR A 113 2.44 -2.53 -2.18
CA TYR A 113 2.22 -3.50 -3.25
C TYR A 113 1.20 -2.99 -4.25
N TYR A 114 1.60 -2.98 -5.53
CA TYR A 114 0.70 -2.75 -6.65
C TYR A 114 0.39 -4.11 -7.27
N ASP A 115 -0.85 -4.55 -7.16
CA ASP A 115 -1.27 -5.87 -7.58
C ASP A 115 -2.13 -5.81 -8.84
N ASN A 116 -1.86 -6.75 -9.76
CA ASN A 116 -2.75 -7.05 -10.88
C ASN A 116 -3.22 -8.49 -10.72
N CYS A 117 -4.37 -8.68 -10.11
CA CYS A 117 -4.90 -10.01 -9.80
C CYS A 117 -5.24 -10.83 -11.04
N LEU A 118 -5.44 -10.19 -12.21
CA LEU A 118 -5.66 -10.89 -13.48
C LEU A 118 -4.43 -11.72 -13.89
N ASN A 119 -3.24 -11.31 -13.45
CA ASN A 119 -1.99 -12.00 -13.75
C ASN A 119 -1.52 -12.90 -12.61
N GLN A 120 -2.26 -12.94 -11.50
CA GLN A 120 -1.91 -13.76 -10.36
C GLN A 120 -2.09 -15.25 -10.69
N ALA A 121 -1.19 -16.10 -10.14
CA ALA A 121 -1.31 -17.55 -10.32
C ALA A 121 -2.62 -18.07 -9.73
N ASN A 122 -3.34 -18.89 -10.49
CA ASN A 122 -4.40 -19.73 -9.95
C ASN A 122 -3.80 -21.11 -9.61
N GLY A 123 -4.51 -21.94 -8.90
CA GLY A 123 -3.99 -23.25 -8.50
C GLY A 123 -3.63 -24.18 -9.64
N GLU A 124 -4.01 -23.87 -10.87
CA GLU A 124 -3.73 -24.69 -12.06
C GLU A 124 -2.28 -24.56 -12.53
N ASP A 125 -1.62 -23.48 -12.18
CA ASP A 125 -0.24 -23.20 -12.59
C ASP A 125 0.81 -23.80 -11.62
N LEU A 126 0.37 -24.48 -10.59
CA LEU A 126 1.26 -25.06 -9.57
C LEU A 126 1.63 -26.52 -9.87
#